data_e26fbec083fcd03ec5f84d2a096a1d3a
#
_entry.id   e26fbec083fcd03ec5f84d2a096a1d3a
#
_cell.length_a   1.000
_cell.length_b   1.000
_cell.length_c   1.000
_cell.angle_alpha   90.00
_cell.angle_beta   90.00
_cell.angle_gamma   90.00
#
_symmetry.space_group_name_H-M   'P 1'
#
loop_
_entity.id
_entity.type
_entity.pdbx_description
1 polymer ?
#
loop_
_entity_poly.entity_id
_entity_poly.type
_entity_poly.pdbx_seq_one_letter_code
_entity_poly.pdbx_strand_id
1 'polypeptide(L)'
;MQSVAEAVTRLEALATSEPLAALAERFVAAGHELALVGGPVRDAFLGRPLNDLDLATSARPDDILRIVKPIADAHWDIGRAFGTIGARLGAHTVEITTYRADTYSAGSRKPEVAFGDSLEGDLMRRDFRMNAMALRLPSRTLVDPSGGLDDLFARRLMTPGSPDDSFDDDPLRMLRAARFAAQLDVAVDVTVIEAMERMRGRVSIVSAERVRDEMVKLLLSAAPRRGLALLVDTGLAELVMPELPALRLEVDEHAHHKDVYEHSLTVLEQAIELEGARLTSEAPDLVLRLAALMHDIGKPATKRVEAGGAVTFHHHDVVGAKLARKRLTALRFDKETITAVSRLIELHLRFFGYSDAPWTDSGVRRYVRDADALLERLHVLTRADVTTRNRRKEARLRGAYDELERRIAALAEQEELLAMRPDLDGEQIMALLALRPGPIVGEAYRFLLEQRLDEGPLGEAEAERRLRVWFAARTG
;
A
#
# COMPACT_ATOMS: atom_id res chain seq x y z
N MET A 1 20.29 -2.94 16.02
CA MET A 1 19.55 -3.09 17.29
C MET A 1 20.28 -2.28 18.36
N GLN A 2 19.52 -1.65 19.24
CA GLN A 2 20.07 -0.97 20.42
C GLN A 2 20.49 -2.00 21.49
N SER A 3 21.33 -1.58 22.43
CA SER A 3 21.60 -2.39 23.61
C SER A 3 20.34 -2.52 24.49
N VAL A 4 20.23 -3.61 25.24
CA VAL A 4 19.11 -3.78 26.18
C VAL A 4 19.02 -2.61 27.16
N ALA A 5 20.16 -2.10 27.64
CA ALA A 5 20.21 -0.97 28.56
C ALA A 5 19.62 0.32 27.93
N GLU A 6 19.96 0.63 26.69
CA GLU A 6 19.37 1.78 25.97
C GLU A 6 17.87 1.63 25.76
N ALA A 7 17.40 0.42 25.40
CA ALA A 7 15.98 0.15 25.22
C ALA A 7 15.21 0.31 26.53
N VAL A 8 15.74 -0.22 27.64
CA VAL A 8 15.15 -0.07 28.99
C VAL A 8 15.11 1.41 29.37
N THR A 9 16.19 2.16 29.17
CA THR A 9 16.23 3.60 29.45
C THR A 9 15.15 4.36 28.66
N ARG A 10 14.94 4.01 27.39
CA ARG A 10 13.89 4.63 26.57
C ARG A 10 12.47 4.31 27.08
N LEU A 11 12.23 3.05 27.48
CA LEU A 11 10.95 2.64 28.07
C LEU A 11 10.70 3.34 29.40
N GLU A 12 11.71 3.46 30.25
CA GLU A 12 11.61 4.19 31.51
C GLU A 12 11.33 5.67 31.31
N ALA A 13 12.03 6.30 30.36
CA ALA A 13 11.79 7.70 30.00
C ALA A 13 10.36 7.90 29.49
N LEU A 14 9.85 7.00 28.62
CA LEU A 14 8.48 7.05 28.14
C LEU A 14 7.47 6.84 29.29
N ALA A 15 7.69 5.86 30.14
CA ALA A 15 6.80 5.55 31.27
C ALA A 15 6.70 6.69 32.31
N THR A 16 7.73 7.52 32.42
CA THR A 16 7.79 8.68 33.34
C THR A 16 7.43 10.00 32.69
N SER A 17 7.23 10.01 31.37
CA SER A 17 6.77 11.19 30.64
C SER A 17 5.25 11.31 30.59
N GLU A 18 4.75 12.52 30.36
CA GLU A 18 3.33 12.72 30.05
C GLU A 18 3.02 12.21 28.63
N PRO A 19 1.85 11.59 28.39
CA PRO A 19 0.73 11.44 29.36
C PRO A 19 0.76 10.14 30.18
N LEU A 20 1.76 9.26 30.02
CA LEU A 20 1.76 7.93 30.65
C LEU A 20 1.86 7.99 32.17
N ALA A 21 2.66 8.92 32.72
CA ALA A 21 2.78 9.10 34.17
C ALA A 21 1.43 9.46 34.80
N ALA A 22 0.73 10.43 34.27
CA ALA A 22 -0.59 10.84 34.76
C ALA A 22 -1.65 9.73 34.61
N LEU A 23 -1.61 8.98 33.50
CA LEU A 23 -2.49 7.83 33.32
C LEU A 23 -2.23 6.76 34.37
N ALA A 24 -0.96 6.38 34.57
CA ALA A 24 -0.56 5.36 35.56
C ALA A 24 -1.06 5.70 36.97
N GLU A 25 -0.85 6.95 37.43
CA GLU A 25 -1.32 7.43 38.73
C GLU A 25 -2.86 7.32 38.86
N ARG A 26 -3.59 7.70 37.83
CA ARG A 26 -5.06 7.69 37.83
C ARG A 26 -5.64 6.27 37.86
N PHE A 27 -5.05 5.34 37.08
CA PHE A 27 -5.49 3.94 37.11
C PHE A 27 -5.19 3.30 38.43
N VAL A 28 -4.03 3.51 39.04
CA VAL A 28 -3.69 3.04 40.39
C VAL A 28 -4.63 3.62 41.41
N ALA A 29 -4.92 4.92 41.38
CA ALA A 29 -5.86 5.55 42.32
C ALA A 29 -7.29 5.01 42.17
N ALA A 30 -7.66 4.52 40.98
CA ALA A 30 -8.94 3.85 40.74
C ALA A 30 -8.91 2.33 41.07
N GLY A 31 -7.79 1.77 41.54
CA GLY A 31 -7.63 0.37 41.87
C GLY A 31 -7.43 -0.55 40.66
N HIS A 32 -6.96 -0.04 39.50
CA HIS A 32 -6.76 -0.79 38.30
C HIS A 32 -5.30 -0.88 37.92
N GLU A 33 -4.91 -1.99 37.29
CA GLU A 33 -3.60 -2.16 36.66
C GLU A 33 -3.57 -1.41 35.30
N LEU A 34 -2.37 -0.96 34.93
CA LEU A 34 -2.09 -0.39 33.62
C LEU A 34 -0.72 -0.86 33.13
N ALA A 35 -0.61 -1.23 31.86
CA ALA A 35 0.64 -1.61 31.23
C ALA A 35 0.73 -1.07 29.80
N LEU A 36 1.93 -0.59 29.42
CA LEU A 36 2.26 -0.33 28.02
C LEU A 36 2.52 -1.68 27.35
N VAL A 37 1.94 -1.93 26.16
CA VAL A 37 1.95 -3.26 25.55
C VAL A 37 2.27 -3.25 24.06
N GLY A 38 2.82 -4.35 23.55
CA GLY A 38 2.89 -4.64 22.12
C GLY A 38 3.93 -3.81 21.34
N GLY A 39 3.45 -3.10 20.33
CA GLY A 39 4.29 -2.31 19.42
C GLY A 39 5.29 -1.40 20.10
N PRO A 40 4.88 -0.50 20.98
CA PRO A 40 5.78 0.42 21.69
C PRO A 40 6.89 -0.28 22.47
N VAL A 41 6.60 -1.39 23.14
CA VAL A 41 7.61 -2.15 23.88
C VAL A 41 8.62 -2.77 22.92
N ARG A 42 8.15 -3.45 21.87
CA ARG A 42 9.01 -4.02 20.82
C ARG A 42 9.88 -2.95 20.14
N ASP A 43 9.29 -1.83 19.77
CA ASP A 43 9.95 -0.79 18.98
C ASP A 43 11.00 -0.03 19.80
N ALA A 44 10.87 0.02 21.12
CA ALA A 44 11.92 0.49 22.00
C ALA A 44 13.21 -0.34 21.86
N PHE A 45 13.10 -1.68 21.83
CA PHE A 45 14.24 -2.59 21.63
C PHE A 45 14.80 -2.52 20.20
N LEU A 46 13.97 -2.21 19.21
CA LEU A 46 14.39 -2.02 17.82
C LEU A 46 15.01 -0.65 17.53
N GLY A 47 14.96 0.29 18.47
CA GLY A 47 15.44 1.66 18.26
C GLY A 47 14.54 2.50 17.36
N ARG A 48 13.27 2.11 17.20
CA ARG A 48 12.28 2.80 16.36
C ARG A 48 11.57 3.92 17.11
N PRO A 49 10.96 4.90 16.42
CA PRO A 49 10.10 5.90 17.04
C PRO A 49 8.94 5.25 17.81
N LEU A 50 8.57 5.84 18.94
CA LEU A 50 7.45 5.38 19.80
C LEU A 50 6.30 6.35 19.64
N ASN A 51 5.53 6.21 18.55
CA ASN A 51 4.48 7.14 18.17
C ASN A 51 3.11 6.77 18.70
N ASP A 52 2.81 5.47 18.74
CA ASP A 52 1.52 4.95 19.20
C ASP A 52 1.65 4.43 20.62
N LEU A 53 0.68 4.72 21.48
CA LEU A 53 0.66 4.30 22.88
C LEU A 53 -0.48 3.31 23.08
N ASP A 54 -0.16 2.01 22.97
CA ASP A 54 -1.06 0.92 23.24
C ASP A 54 -0.95 0.51 24.71
N LEU A 55 -2.06 0.57 25.42
CA LEU A 55 -2.15 0.26 26.83
C LEU A 55 -3.14 -0.89 27.08
N ALA A 56 -2.82 -1.74 28.04
CA ALA A 56 -3.72 -2.77 28.53
C ALA A 56 -3.99 -2.57 30.03
N THR A 57 -5.21 -2.89 30.48
CA THR A 57 -5.65 -2.62 31.86
C THR A 57 -6.64 -3.68 32.36
N SER A 58 -6.72 -3.82 33.67
CA SER A 58 -7.79 -4.59 34.37
C SER A 58 -9.13 -3.83 34.40
N ALA A 59 -9.14 -2.51 34.10
CA ALA A 59 -10.36 -1.70 34.11
C ALA A 59 -11.30 -2.09 32.96
N ARG A 60 -12.61 -2.06 33.21
CA ARG A 60 -13.63 -2.24 32.15
C ARG A 60 -13.82 -0.95 31.35
N PRO A 61 -14.39 -1.01 30.14
CA PRO A 61 -14.52 0.17 29.27
C PRO A 61 -15.17 1.39 29.94
N ASP A 62 -16.15 1.18 30.82
CA ASP A 62 -16.81 2.25 31.56
C ASP A 62 -15.91 2.91 32.59
N ASP A 63 -15.06 2.10 33.23
CA ASP A 63 -14.05 2.59 34.16
C ASP A 63 -12.94 3.33 33.44
N ILE A 64 -12.48 2.80 32.29
CA ILE A 64 -11.50 3.48 31.43
C ILE A 64 -12.02 4.88 31.04
N LEU A 65 -13.27 4.97 30.55
CA LEU A 65 -13.89 6.24 30.19
C LEU A 65 -13.95 7.19 31.38
N ARG A 66 -14.33 6.70 32.59
CA ARG A 66 -14.41 7.51 33.81
C ARG A 66 -13.05 8.10 34.21
N ILE A 67 -11.99 7.31 34.04
CA ILE A 67 -10.61 7.71 34.38
C ILE A 67 -10.06 8.71 33.36
N VAL A 68 -10.28 8.46 32.06
CA VAL A 68 -9.63 9.17 30.96
C VAL A 68 -10.34 10.46 30.58
N LYS A 69 -11.69 10.46 30.56
CA LYS A 69 -12.51 11.59 30.12
C LYS A 69 -12.15 12.93 30.77
N PRO A 70 -11.81 13.02 32.08
CA PRO A 70 -11.47 14.30 32.72
C PRO A 70 -10.17 14.93 32.23
N ILE A 71 -9.29 14.18 31.55
CA ILE A 71 -7.96 14.63 31.09
C ILE A 71 -7.79 14.58 29.58
N ALA A 72 -8.72 13.96 28.86
CA ALA A 72 -8.63 13.81 27.41
C ALA A 72 -9.15 15.03 26.67
N ASP A 73 -8.40 15.49 25.67
CA ASP A 73 -8.88 16.52 24.72
C ASP A 73 -10.02 16.00 23.83
N ALA A 74 -9.95 14.70 23.52
CA ALA A 74 -11.00 13.98 22.81
C ALA A 74 -10.95 12.49 23.19
N HIS A 75 -12.07 11.79 23.10
CA HIS A 75 -12.15 10.36 23.30
C HIS A 75 -13.14 9.73 22.32
N TRP A 76 -12.95 8.46 22.00
CA TRP A 76 -13.84 7.66 21.15
C TRP A 76 -13.99 6.25 21.69
N ASP A 77 -15.17 5.69 21.49
CA ASP A 77 -15.59 4.39 21.99
C ASP A 77 -15.98 3.39 20.91
N ILE A 78 -15.55 3.63 19.67
CA ILE A 78 -15.81 2.74 18.53
C ILE A 78 -15.37 1.30 18.83
N GLY A 79 -14.28 1.13 19.58
CA GLY A 79 -13.77 -0.17 20.04
C GLY A 79 -14.39 -0.71 21.32
N ARG A 80 -15.38 -0.03 21.96
CA ARG A 80 -15.94 -0.38 23.27
C ARG A 80 -16.48 -1.81 23.35
N ALA A 81 -17.12 -2.28 22.28
CA ALA A 81 -17.62 -3.65 22.20
C ALA A 81 -16.49 -4.70 22.27
N PHE A 82 -15.27 -4.29 21.94
CA PHE A 82 -14.06 -5.11 21.99
C PHE A 82 -13.16 -4.76 23.19
N GLY A 83 -13.66 -3.96 24.12
CA GLY A 83 -12.93 -3.56 25.33
C GLY A 83 -11.95 -2.40 25.14
N THR A 84 -11.91 -1.73 23.98
CA THR A 84 -10.94 -0.68 23.68
C THR A 84 -11.61 0.70 23.72
N ILE A 85 -10.95 1.64 24.40
CA ILE A 85 -11.26 3.07 24.42
C ILE A 85 -10.05 3.82 23.89
N GLY A 86 -10.29 4.68 22.90
CA GLY A 86 -9.28 5.59 22.39
C GLY A 86 -9.41 6.97 23.01
N ALA A 87 -8.28 7.66 23.19
CA ALA A 87 -8.24 9.05 23.65
C ALA A 87 -7.07 9.83 23.05
N ARG A 88 -7.25 11.14 22.95
CA ARG A 88 -6.18 12.09 22.64
C ARG A 88 -5.81 12.85 23.90
N LEU A 89 -4.55 12.86 24.24
CA LEU A 89 -3.96 13.49 25.41
C LEU A 89 -2.78 14.36 24.94
N GLY A 90 -3.03 15.64 24.72
CA GLY A 90 -2.08 16.54 24.09
C GLY A 90 -1.71 16.10 22.67
N ALA A 91 -0.44 15.90 22.42
CA ALA A 91 0.08 15.42 21.13
C ALA A 91 -0.06 13.90 20.92
N HIS A 92 -0.46 13.15 21.94
CA HIS A 92 -0.48 11.68 21.90
C HIS A 92 -1.88 11.11 21.70
N THR A 93 -1.97 10.12 20.84
CA THR A 93 -3.11 9.23 20.74
C THR A 93 -2.82 7.98 21.57
N VAL A 94 -3.74 7.59 22.44
CA VAL A 94 -3.62 6.40 23.27
C VAL A 94 -4.80 5.46 23.01
N GLU A 95 -4.54 4.17 22.92
CA GLU A 95 -5.55 3.12 22.90
C GLU A 95 -5.43 2.28 24.17
N ILE A 96 -6.51 2.23 24.97
CA ILE A 96 -6.53 1.53 26.24
C ILE A 96 -7.51 0.38 26.13
N THR A 97 -7.02 -0.84 26.26
CA THR A 97 -7.80 -2.07 26.08
C THR A 97 -7.88 -2.84 27.40
N THR A 98 -9.10 -3.22 27.79
CA THR A 98 -9.34 -4.15 28.91
C THR A 98 -8.68 -5.50 28.63
N TYR A 99 -8.03 -6.13 29.62
CA TYR A 99 -7.52 -7.50 29.49
C TYR A 99 -8.61 -8.44 28.97
N ARG A 100 -8.26 -9.28 28.01
CA ARG A 100 -9.19 -10.19 27.37
C ARG A 100 -8.83 -11.64 27.68
N ALA A 101 -9.85 -12.48 27.84
CA ALA A 101 -9.76 -13.93 27.79
C ALA A 101 -10.71 -14.37 26.69
N ASP A 102 -10.20 -14.52 25.46
CA ASP A 102 -11.07 -14.88 24.34
C ASP A 102 -11.54 -16.33 24.48
N THR A 103 -12.84 -16.53 24.47
CA THR A 103 -13.49 -17.82 24.28
C THR A 103 -14.11 -17.82 22.89
N TYR A 104 -13.54 -18.60 21.96
CA TYR A 104 -14.10 -18.73 20.62
C TYR A 104 -15.12 -19.86 20.58
N SER A 105 -16.33 -19.56 20.12
CA SER A 105 -17.28 -20.60 19.71
C SER A 105 -16.98 -20.99 18.26
N ALA A 106 -16.73 -22.28 18.01
CA ALA A 106 -16.46 -22.79 16.67
C ALA A 106 -17.56 -22.37 15.70
N GLY A 107 -17.17 -21.60 14.66
CA GLY A 107 -18.08 -21.16 13.58
C GLY A 107 -18.69 -19.76 13.70
N SER A 108 -18.42 -18.99 14.76
CA SER A 108 -18.89 -17.61 14.87
C SER A 108 -17.92 -16.62 14.21
N ARG A 109 -18.45 -15.69 13.39
CA ARG A 109 -17.69 -14.56 12.83
C ARG A 109 -17.41 -13.43 13.85
N LYS A 110 -18.02 -13.49 15.03
CA LYS A 110 -17.84 -12.50 16.09
C LYS A 110 -17.30 -13.23 17.31
N PRO A 111 -16.06 -12.92 17.74
CA PRO A 111 -15.57 -13.42 19.02
C PRO A 111 -16.50 -12.89 20.13
N GLU A 112 -16.96 -13.76 21.02
CA GLU A 112 -17.50 -13.32 22.28
C GLU A 112 -16.32 -12.84 23.13
N VAL A 113 -16.24 -11.52 23.32
CA VAL A 113 -15.16 -10.93 24.14
C VAL A 113 -15.44 -11.28 25.59
N ALA A 114 -14.74 -12.29 26.08
CA ALA A 114 -14.61 -12.51 27.52
C ALA A 114 -13.47 -11.61 28.02
N PHE A 115 -13.75 -10.84 29.07
CA PHE A 115 -12.71 -10.02 29.67
C PHE A 115 -11.88 -10.87 30.62
N GLY A 116 -10.56 -10.83 30.49
CA GLY A 116 -9.59 -11.50 31.32
C GLY A 116 -9.28 -10.74 32.61
N ASP A 117 -8.61 -11.43 33.53
CA ASP A 117 -8.28 -10.89 34.84
C ASP A 117 -6.75 -10.70 35.05
N SER A 118 -5.91 -11.06 34.04
CA SER A 118 -4.47 -10.97 34.17
C SER A 118 -3.81 -10.43 32.90
N LEU A 119 -2.73 -9.64 33.07
CA LEU A 119 -1.91 -9.13 31.99
C LEU A 119 -1.25 -10.28 31.22
N GLU A 120 -0.71 -11.28 31.90
CA GLU A 120 -0.06 -12.44 31.30
C GLU A 120 -1.02 -13.21 30.38
N GLY A 121 -2.28 -13.39 30.81
CA GLY A 121 -3.32 -13.99 29.97
C GLY A 121 -3.60 -13.18 28.71
N ASP A 122 -3.68 -11.85 28.83
CA ASP A 122 -3.84 -10.95 27.66
C ASP A 122 -2.65 -11.02 26.71
N LEU A 123 -1.43 -11.13 27.21
CA LEU A 123 -0.22 -11.24 26.39
C LEU A 123 -0.18 -12.59 25.64
N MET A 124 -0.51 -13.70 26.30
CA MET A 124 -0.45 -15.04 25.69
C MET A 124 -1.41 -15.25 24.51
N ARG A 125 -2.48 -14.47 24.40
CA ARG A 125 -3.42 -14.56 23.27
C ARG A 125 -3.08 -13.61 22.11
N ARG A 126 -2.03 -12.80 22.19
CA ARG A 126 -1.62 -11.89 21.12
C ARG A 126 -1.10 -12.65 19.91
N ASP A 127 -0.87 -11.93 18.82
CA ASP A 127 -0.49 -12.52 17.53
C ASP A 127 0.89 -13.19 17.55
N PHE A 128 1.92 -12.46 18.02
CA PHE A 128 3.31 -12.94 18.02
C PHE A 128 4.01 -12.58 19.32
N ARG A 129 4.96 -13.43 19.75
CA ARG A 129 5.73 -13.28 20.99
C ARG A 129 6.37 -11.91 21.13
N MET A 130 6.97 -11.38 20.03
CA MET A 130 7.59 -10.06 20.04
C MET A 130 6.59 -8.90 20.24
N ASN A 131 5.28 -9.14 20.10
CA ASN A 131 4.20 -8.20 20.38
C ASN A 131 3.47 -8.57 21.69
N ALA A 132 3.86 -9.68 22.35
CA ALA A 132 3.30 -10.18 23.59
C ALA A 132 4.16 -9.80 24.80
N MET A 133 4.75 -8.60 24.75
CA MET A 133 5.55 -8.01 25.82
C MET A 133 4.86 -6.78 26.37
N ALA A 134 5.06 -6.52 27.66
CA ALA A 134 4.47 -5.37 28.34
C ALA A 134 5.45 -4.72 29.32
N LEU A 135 5.23 -3.44 29.60
CA LEU A 135 5.84 -2.71 30.71
C LEU A 135 4.75 -2.31 31.70
N ARG A 136 4.71 -2.89 32.90
CA ARG A 136 3.73 -2.53 33.95
C ARG A 136 3.98 -1.11 34.43
N LEU A 137 2.92 -0.37 34.66
CA LEU A 137 2.97 1.01 35.15
C LEU A 137 2.29 1.11 36.51
N PRO A 138 2.83 1.87 37.48
CA PRO A 138 4.04 2.67 37.42
C PRO A 138 5.32 1.89 37.79
N SER A 139 5.25 0.58 38.09
CA SER A 139 6.39 -0.21 38.60
C SER A 139 7.54 -0.33 37.59
N ARG A 140 7.29 -0.13 36.32
CA ARG A 140 8.25 -0.26 35.20
C ARG A 140 8.84 -1.68 35.08
N THR A 141 8.08 -2.68 35.49
CA THR A 141 8.49 -4.07 35.38
C THR A 141 8.16 -4.61 34.00
N LEU A 142 9.18 -5.10 33.27
CA LEU A 142 8.99 -5.79 31.97
C LEU A 142 8.34 -7.16 32.22
N VAL A 143 7.31 -7.45 31.44
CA VAL A 143 6.57 -8.72 31.46
C VAL A 143 6.67 -9.34 30.07
N ASP A 144 7.24 -10.53 29.99
CA ASP A 144 7.44 -11.29 28.76
C ASP A 144 7.20 -12.78 29.02
N PRO A 145 5.92 -13.22 29.08
CA PRO A 145 5.57 -14.59 29.45
C PRO A 145 5.91 -15.63 28.37
N SER A 146 6.13 -15.20 27.13
CA SER A 146 6.31 -16.09 25.98
C SER A 146 7.73 -16.08 25.40
N GLY A 147 8.65 -15.26 25.91
CA GLY A 147 10.02 -15.14 25.38
C GLY A 147 10.09 -14.28 24.12
N GLY A 148 9.26 -13.25 24.05
CA GLY A 148 9.22 -12.32 22.91
C GLY A 148 10.51 -11.54 22.71
N LEU A 149 11.23 -11.24 23.80
CA LEU A 149 12.52 -10.56 23.76
C LEU A 149 13.61 -11.44 23.11
N ASP A 150 13.65 -12.72 23.46
CA ASP A 150 14.58 -13.68 22.85
C ASP A 150 14.29 -13.85 21.36
N ASP A 151 13.02 -13.95 20.97
CA ASP A 151 12.63 -14.02 19.56
C ASP A 151 12.99 -12.74 18.80
N LEU A 152 12.85 -11.58 19.43
CA LEU A 152 13.24 -10.30 18.83
C LEU A 152 14.75 -10.21 18.55
N PHE A 153 15.58 -10.66 19.51
CA PHE A 153 17.03 -10.72 19.32
C PHE A 153 17.47 -11.78 18.31
N ALA A 154 16.77 -12.92 18.29
CA ALA A 154 16.99 -13.98 17.29
C ALA A 154 16.45 -13.61 15.90
N ARG A 155 15.77 -12.45 15.75
CA ARG A 155 15.05 -12.06 14.52
C ARG A 155 14.10 -13.14 14.02
N ARG A 156 13.34 -13.72 14.92
CA ARG A 156 12.43 -14.84 14.67
C ARG A 156 11.00 -14.45 15.01
N LEU A 157 10.05 -14.79 14.15
CA LEU A 157 8.62 -14.58 14.37
C LEU A 157 7.95 -15.88 14.80
N MET A 158 7.42 -15.90 16.03
CA MET A 158 6.72 -17.01 16.64
C MET A 158 5.42 -16.54 17.28
N THR A 159 4.44 -17.43 17.37
CA THR A 159 3.20 -17.20 18.17
C THR A 159 3.45 -17.49 19.64
N PRO A 160 2.74 -16.85 20.59
CA PRO A 160 2.87 -17.15 22.02
C PRO A 160 2.52 -18.60 22.37
N GLY A 161 1.43 -19.13 21.78
CA GLY A 161 1.00 -20.52 21.87
C GLY A 161 1.21 -21.27 20.55
N SER A 162 0.40 -22.31 20.35
CA SER A 162 0.37 -23.07 19.08
C SER A 162 -0.01 -22.14 17.92
N PRO A 163 0.71 -22.19 16.79
CA PRO A 163 0.34 -21.43 15.59
C PRO A 163 -1.08 -21.79 15.09
N ASP A 164 -1.47 -23.05 15.15
CA ASP A 164 -2.80 -23.51 14.71
C ASP A 164 -3.90 -22.86 15.56
N ASP A 165 -3.78 -22.86 16.88
CA ASP A 165 -4.75 -22.19 17.77
C ASP A 165 -4.79 -20.68 17.49
N SER A 166 -3.62 -20.06 17.31
CA SER A 166 -3.51 -18.63 17.01
C SER A 166 -4.22 -18.25 15.71
N PHE A 167 -4.11 -19.08 14.66
CA PHE A 167 -4.74 -18.83 13.37
C PHE A 167 -6.22 -19.27 13.34
N ASP A 168 -6.62 -20.18 14.20
CA ASP A 168 -8.03 -20.47 14.42
C ASP A 168 -8.75 -19.30 15.08
N ASP A 169 -8.11 -18.68 16.05
CA ASP A 169 -8.60 -17.48 16.74
C ASP A 169 -8.78 -16.29 15.79
N ASP A 170 -7.75 -15.93 15.02
CA ASP A 170 -7.83 -14.86 14.01
C ASP A 170 -7.00 -15.22 12.77
N PRO A 171 -7.62 -15.68 11.70
CA PRO A 171 -6.91 -16.02 10.45
C PRO A 171 -6.15 -14.85 9.83
N LEU A 172 -6.48 -13.59 10.16
CA LEU A 172 -5.71 -12.42 9.70
C LEU A 172 -4.27 -12.47 10.19
N ARG A 173 -3.98 -13.16 11.30
CA ARG A 173 -2.62 -13.29 11.84
C ARG A 173 -1.64 -13.92 10.84
N MET A 174 -2.13 -14.74 9.88
CA MET A 174 -1.30 -15.26 8.79
C MET A 174 -0.81 -14.13 7.86
N LEU A 175 -1.68 -13.18 7.51
CA LEU A 175 -1.27 -12.00 6.71
C LEU A 175 -0.37 -11.06 7.53
N ARG A 176 -0.64 -10.94 8.84
CA ARG A 176 0.20 -10.18 9.77
C ARG A 176 1.60 -10.78 9.87
N ALA A 177 1.75 -12.13 9.83
CA ALA A 177 3.07 -12.79 9.79
C ALA A 177 3.88 -12.32 8.58
N ALA A 178 3.29 -12.32 7.39
CA ALA A 178 3.93 -11.83 6.17
C ALA A 178 4.29 -10.33 6.27
N ARG A 179 3.41 -9.53 6.82
CA ARG A 179 3.69 -8.10 7.06
C ARG A 179 4.83 -7.89 8.04
N PHE A 180 4.85 -8.58 9.17
CA PHE A 180 5.92 -8.41 10.16
C PHE A 180 7.26 -8.94 9.65
N ALA A 181 7.27 -10.03 8.86
CA ALA A 181 8.48 -10.49 8.19
C ALA A 181 9.09 -9.38 7.31
N ALA A 182 8.24 -8.62 6.58
CA ALA A 182 8.66 -7.50 5.74
C ALA A 182 9.05 -6.25 6.54
N GLN A 183 8.26 -5.89 7.56
CA GLN A 183 8.45 -4.65 8.31
C GLN A 183 9.62 -4.71 9.31
N LEU A 184 9.83 -5.87 9.92
CA LEU A 184 10.82 -6.05 10.99
C LEU A 184 12.09 -6.74 10.52
N ASP A 185 12.11 -7.21 9.27
CA ASP A 185 13.21 -7.99 8.69
C ASP A 185 13.53 -9.23 9.56
N VAL A 186 12.51 -10.01 9.90
CA VAL A 186 12.59 -11.21 10.72
C VAL A 186 12.25 -12.46 9.93
N ALA A 187 12.85 -13.59 10.28
CA ALA A 187 12.48 -14.89 9.75
C ALA A 187 11.24 -15.43 10.44
N VAL A 188 10.29 -15.95 9.69
CA VAL A 188 9.14 -16.66 10.26
C VAL A 188 9.56 -18.09 10.60
N ASP A 189 9.22 -18.55 11.80
CA ASP A 189 9.55 -19.91 12.24
C ASP A 189 8.87 -20.96 11.33
N VAL A 190 9.52 -22.09 11.11
CA VAL A 190 9.02 -23.14 10.22
C VAL A 190 7.66 -23.65 10.67
N THR A 191 7.41 -23.77 11.98
CA THR A 191 6.12 -24.24 12.51
C THR A 191 4.99 -23.27 12.22
N VAL A 192 5.28 -21.96 12.20
CA VAL A 192 4.33 -20.91 11.79
C VAL A 192 4.03 -21.00 10.30
N ILE A 193 5.07 -21.20 9.45
CA ILE A 193 4.91 -21.36 7.99
C ILE A 193 4.04 -22.59 7.68
N GLU A 194 4.34 -23.73 8.29
CA GLU A 194 3.56 -24.97 8.11
C GLU A 194 2.09 -24.79 8.53
N ALA A 195 1.83 -24.06 9.60
CA ALA A 195 0.48 -23.75 10.03
C ALA A 195 -0.23 -22.79 9.04
N MET A 196 0.48 -21.78 8.49
CA MET A 196 -0.05 -20.90 7.45
C MET A 196 -0.48 -21.72 6.21
N GLU A 197 0.33 -22.66 5.76
CA GLU A 197 0.00 -23.53 4.63
C GLU A 197 -1.25 -24.40 4.89
N ARG A 198 -1.30 -25.06 6.06
CA ARG A 198 -2.43 -25.92 6.44
C ARG A 198 -3.74 -25.12 6.57
N MET A 199 -3.66 -23.95 7.16
CA MET A 199 -4.85 -23.17 7.58
C MET A 199 -5.21 -22.05 6.61
N ARG A 200 -4.48 -21.88 5.48
CA ARG A 200 -4.67 -20.76 4.54
C ARG A 200 -6.13 -20.52 4.15
N GLY A 201 -6.91 -21.59 3.98
CA GLY A 201 -8.32 -21.50 3.61
C GLY A 201 -9.18 -20.67 4.57
N ARG A 202 -8.78 -20.55 5.84
CA ARG A 202 -9.50 -19.76 6.83
C ARG A 202 -9.45 -18.24 6.58
N VAL A 203 -8.48 -17.74 5.81
CA VAL A 203 -8.42 -16.32 5.41
C VAL A 203 -9.69 -15.88 4.67
N SER A 204 -10.41 -16.81 4.03
CA SER A 204 -11.67 -16.51 3.34
C SER A 204 -12.77 -15.92 4.22
N ILE A 205 -12.74 -16.12 5.54
CA ILE A 205 -13.72 -15.53 6.48
C ILE A 205 -13.37 -14.10 6.91
N VAL A 206 -12.13 -13.64 6.62
CA VAL A 206 -11.67 -12.30 6.97
C VAL A 206 -12.29 -11.29 6.02
N SER A 207 -12.70 -10.13 6.54
CA SER A 207 -13.25 -9.08 5.68
C SER A 207 -12.21 -8.51 4.72
N ALA A 208 -12.66 -8.11 3.53
CA ALA A 208 -11.80 -7.57 2.49
C ALA A 208 -11.04 -6.31 2.95
N GLU A 209 -11.66 -5.50 3.80
CA GLU A 209 -11.08 -4.29 4.38
C GLU A 209 -9.88 -4.63 5.28
N ARG A 210 -10.02 -5.64 6.16
CA ARG A 210 -8.91 -6.09 7.02
C ARG A 210 -7.77 -6.68 6.19
N VAL A 211 -8.08 -7.45 5.15
CA VAL A 211 -7.09 -7.99 4.21
C VAL A 211 -6.36 -6.85 3.51
N ARG A 212 -7.10 -5.87 2.95
CA ARG A 212 -6.53 -4.67 2.33
C ARG A 212 -5.55 -3.96 3.26
N ASP A 213 -5.96 -3.70 4.49
CA ASP A 213 -5.15 -2.93 5.44
C ASP A 213 -3.83 -3.62 5.79
N GLU A 214 -3.81 -4.95 5.90
CA GLU A 214 -2.56 -5.71 6.07
C GLU A 214 -1.70 -5.70 4.80
N MET A 215 -2.31 -5.82 3.61
CA MET A 215 -1.59 -5.73 2.33
C MET A 215 -0.99 -4.34 2.11
N VAL A 216 -1.71 -3.27 2.44
CA VAL A 216 -1.21 -1.89 2.39
C VAL A 216 0.00 -1.72 3.31
N LYS A 217 -0.11 -2.13 4.57
CA LYS A 217 0.99 -2.05 5.54
C LYS A 217 2.21 -2.89 5.11
N LEU A 218 1.98 -4.03 4.47
CA LEU A 218 3.04 -4.85 3.90
C LEU A 218 3.73 -4.13 2.74
N LEU A 219 2.98 -3.61 1.78
CA LEU A 219 3.53 -2.91 0.61
C LEU A 219 4.26 -1.62 0.98
N LEU A 220 3.79 -0.90 2.01
CA LEU A 220 4.44 0.31 2.52
C LEU A 220 5.66 0.03 3.41
N SER A 221 5.99 -1.24 3.67
CA SER A 221 7.21 -1.62 4.40
C SER A 221 8.48 -1.35 3.58
N ALA A 222 9.62 -1.39 4.27
CA ALA A 222 10.93 -1.19 3.63
C ALA A 222 11.33 -2.36 2.71
N ALA A 223 10.88 -3.58 3.00
CA ALA A 223 11.26 -4.80 2.27
C ALA A 223 10.04 -5.69 1.96
N PRO A 224 9.06 -5.23 1.14
CA PRO A 224 7.81 -5.94 0.89
C PRO A 224 8.01 -7.29 0.20
N ARG A 225 9.08 -7.46 -0.60
CA ARG A 225 9.40 -8.75 -1.28
C ARG A 225 9.32 -9.93 -0.34
N ARG A 226 9.91 -9.84 0.85
CA ARG A 226 9.94 -10.96 1.81
C ARG A 226 8.54 -11.42 2.22
N GLY A 227 7.66 -10.47 2.53
CA GLY A 227 6.28 -10.79 2.89
C GLY A 227 5.44 -11.28 1.71
N LEU A 228 5.63 -10.69 0.52
CA LEU A 228 4.96 -11.13 -0.71
C LEU A 228 5.38 -12.56 -1.09
N ALA A 229 6.67 -12.89 -0.99
CA ALA A 229 7.17 -14.23 -1.23
C ALA A 229 6.54 -15.23 -0.25
N LEU A 230 6.48 -14.89 1.04
CA LEU A 230 5.84 -15.75 2.04
C LEU A 230 4.37 -16.00 1.73
N LEU A 231 3.62 -14.98 1.31
CA LEU A 231 2.21 -15.15 0.91
C LEU A 231 2.05 -16.09 -0.30
N VAL A 232 2.97 -16.00 -1.26
CA VAL A 232 2.94 -16.86 -2.45
C VAL A 232 3.38 -18.29 -2.10
N ASP A 233 4.44 -18.45 -1.31
CA ASP A 233 4.98 -19.75 -0.94
C ASP A 233 4.02 -20.57 -0.07
N THR A 234 3.27 -19.91 0.81
CA THR A 234 2.25 -20.56 1.67
C THR A 234 0.88 -20.72 0.97
N GLY A 235 0.73 -20.25 -0.27
CA GLY A 235 -0.53 -20.30 -1.00
C GLY A 235 -1.59 -19.29 -0.52
N LEU A 236 -1.28 -18.41 0.43
CA LEU A 236 -2.19 -17.34 0.88
C LEU A 236 -2.48 -16.34 -0.24
N ALA A 237 -1.49 -16.06 -1.10
CA ALA A 237 -1.66 -15.16 -2.22
C ALA A 237 -2.74 -15.64 -3.21
N GLU A 238 -2.95 -16.95 -3.36
CA GLU A 238 -4.02 -17.52 -4.20
C GLU A 238 -5.42 -17.04 -3.77
N LEU A 239 -5.59 -16.74 -2.48
CA LEU A 239 -6.86 -16.31 -1.89
C LEU A 239 -7.04 -14.80 -1.88
N VAL A 240 -5.95 -14.04 -1.66
CA VAL A 240 -6.03 -12.59 -1.48
C VAL A 240 -5.64 -11.80 -2.74
N MET A 241 -4.67 -12.28 -3.52
CA MET A 241 -4.16 -11.68 -4.76
C MET A 241 -3.69 -12.75 -5.75
N PRO A 242 -4.60 -13.60 -6.29
CA PRO A 242 -4.26 -14.73 -7.16
C PRO A 242 -3.53 -14.33 -8.44
N GLU A 243 -3.61 -13.07 -8.85
CA GLU A 243 -2.87 -12.54 -10.00
C GLU A 243 -1.36 -12.60 -9.79
N LEU A 244 -0.89 -12.53 -8.54
CA LEU A 244 0.55 -12.52 -8.23
C LEU A 244 1.19 -13.92 -8.39
N PRO A 245 0.69 -15.01 -7.77
CA PRO A 245 1.24 -16.35 -8.01
C PRO A 245 1.03 -16.83 -9.45
N ALA A 246 0.01 -16.32 -10.17
CA ALA A 246 -0.20 -16.65 -11.58
C ALA A 246 0.95 -16.17 -12.49
N LEU A 247 1.78 -15.22 -12.05
CA LEU A 247 2.98 -14.76 -12.77
C LEU A 247 4.14 -15.78 -12.68
N ARG A 248 4.12 -16.73 -11.73
CA ARG A 248 5.07 -17.83 -11.69
C ARG A 248 4.85 -18.71 -12.93
N LEU A 249 5.91 -19.24 -13.50
CA LEU A 249 5.90 -20.11 -14.70
C LEU A 249 5.64 -19.36 -16.03
N GLU A 250 5.43 -18.06 -16.03
CA GLU A 250 5.41 -17.27 -17.25
C GLU A 250 6.84 -16.85 -17.63
N VAL A 251 7.24 -17.17 -18.85
CA VAL A 251 8.56 -16.81 -19.40
C VAL A 251 8.40 -15.48 -20.16
N ASP A 252 9.25 -14.49 -19.85
CA ASP A 252 9.24 -13.19 -20.51
C ASP A 252 9.58 -13.30 -22.00
N GLU A 253 8.97 -12.43 -22.85
CA GLU A 253 9.18 -12.33 -24.33
C GLU A 253 10.65 -12.20 -24.73
N HIS A 254 11.45 -11.58 -23.90
CA HIS A 254 12.87 -11.32 -24.15
C HIS A 254 13.78 -12.51 -23.77
N ALA A 255 13.14 -13.67 -23.59
CA ALA A 255 13.67 -15.02 -23.70
C ALA A 255 15.05 -15.29 -23.08
N HIS A 256 15.26 -15.03 -21.84
CA HIS A 256 16.33 -15.72 -21.16
C HIS A 256 15.96 -15.97 -19.68
N HIS A 257 14.93 -16.80 -19.42
CA HIS A 257 14.68 -17.43 -18.12
C HIS A 257 14.43 -16.49 -16.93
N LYS A 258 13.77 -15.35 -17.10
CA LYS A 258 13.24 -14.61 -15.98
C LYS A 258 11.76 -14.96 -15.79
N ASP A 259 11.45 -15.52 -14.65
CA ASP A 259 10.09 -15.64 -14.14
C ASP A 259 9.47 -14.22 -14.02
N VAL A 260 8.29 -14.00 -14.62
CA VAL A 260 7.60 -12.70 -14.60
C VAL A 260 7.27 -12.29 -13.15
N TYR A 261 7.04 -13.25 -12.27
CA TYR A 261 6.87 -13.01 -10.84
C TYR A 261 8.11 -12.35 -10.21
N GLU A 262 9.30 -12.95 -10.42
CA GLU A 262 10.56 -12.39 -9.92
C GLU A 262 10.88 -11.00 -10.54
N HIS A 263 10.51 -10.81 -11.80
CA HIS A 263 10.59 -9.50 -12.45
C HIS A 263 9.72 -8.46 -11.74
N SER A 264 8.44 -8.78 -11.49
CA SER A 264 7.51 -7.85 -10.82
C SER A 264 7.97 -7.47 -9.41
N LEU A 265 8.54 -8.42 -8.66
CA LEU A 265 9.14 -8.11 -7.36
C LEU A 265 10.38 -7.21 -7.48
N THR A 266 11.20 -7.43 -8.51
CA THR A 266 12.39 -6.58 -8.79
C THR A 266 11.97 -5.16 -9.18
N VAL A 267 10.94 -5.02 -10.01
CA VAL A 267 10.38 -3.71 -10.38
C VAL A 267 9.84 -2.98 -9.16
N LEU A 268 9.16 -3.68 -8.25
CA LEU A 268 8.70 -3.08 -6.99
C LEU A 268 9.89 -2.57 -6.15
N GLU A 269 10.96 -3.35 -6.00
CA GLU A 269 12.16 -2.92 -5.24
C GLU A 269 12.83 -1.71 -5.89
N GLN A 270 12.99 -1.71 -7.21
CA GLN A 270 13.56 -0.57 -7.94
C GLN A 270 12.66 0.68 -7.85
N ALA A 271 11.33 0.50 -7.86
CA ALA A 271 10.40 1.62 -7.66
C ALA A 271 10.54 2.22 -6.26
N ILE A 272 10.71 1.40 -5.22
CA ILE A 272 10.96 1.84 -3.84
C ILE A 272 12.28 2.63 -3.74
N GLU A 273 13.34 2.18 -4.40
CA GLU A 273 14.63 2.90 -4.42
C GLU A 273 14.51 4.26 -5.12
N LEU A 274 13.69 4.35 -6.16
CA LEU A 274 13.53 5.57 -6.94
C LEU A 274 12.52 6.56 -6.36
N GLU A 275 11.50 6.09 -5.62
CA GLU A 275 10.41 6.96 -5.13
C GLU A 275 10.94 8.08 -4.21
N GLY A 276 11.84 7.78 -3.27
CA GLY A 276 12.39 8.75 -2.34
C GLY A 276 13.27 9.83 -3.00
N ALA A 277 13.86 9.52 -4.16
CA ALA A 277 14.71 10.47 -4.90
C ALA A 277 13.93 11.30 -5.92
N ARG A 278 12.75 10.84 -6.38
CA ARG A 278 12.03 11.42 -7.52
C ARG A 278 10.65 11.95 -7.19
N LEU A 279 9.96 11.38 -6.21
CA LEU A 279 8.65 11.88 -5.79
C LEU A 279 8.83 12.91 -4.67
N THR A 280 8.03 13.98 -4.73
CA THR A 280 8.05 15.04 -3.70
C THR A 280 7.39 14.62 -2.38
N SER A 281 6.79 13.43 -2.33
CA SER A 281 6.15 12.87 -1.14
C SER A 281 7.20 12.36 -0.16
N GLU A 282 7.10 12.74 1.12
CA GLU A 282 7.94 12.20 2.20
C GLU A 282 7.53 10.79 2.64
N ALA A 283 6.33 10.34 2.27
CA ALA A 283 5.78 9.03 2.63
C ALA A 283 5.94 8.03 1.48
N PRO A 284 6.05 6.72 1.76
CA PRO A 284 6.01 5.70 0.72
C PRO A 284 4.75 5.80 -0.14
N ASP A 285 4.90 5.72 -1.47
CA ASP A 285 3.80 5.91 -2.42
C ASP A 285 3.07 4.59 -2.72
N LEU A 286 1.89 4.39 -2.13
CA LEU A 286 1.08 3.18 -2.30
C LEU A 286 0.66 2.95 -3.75
N VAL A 287 0.28 4.00 -4.48
CA VAL A 287 -0.19 3.92 -5.87
C VAL A 287 0.94 3.42 -6.76
N LEU A 288 2.13 3.98 -6.62
CA LEU A 288 3.32 3.54 -7.35
C LEU A 288 3.66 2.08 -7.03
N ARG A 289 3.71 1.71 -5.75
CA ARG A 289 4.08 0.36 -5.33
C ARG A 289 3.08 -0.70 -5.78
N LEU A 290 1.78 -0.40 -5.74
CA LEU A 290 0.74 -1.27 -6.30
C LEU A 290 0.90 -1.40 -7.82
N ALA A 291 1.12 -0.30 -8.54
CA ALA A 291 1.33 -0.32 -9.98
C ALA A 291 2.58 -1.12 -10.34
N ALA A 292 3.69 -0.94 -9.63
CA ALA A 292 4.94 -1.68 -9.84
C ALA A 292 4.78 -3.19 -9.62
N LEU A 293 4.05 -3.60 -8.55
CA LEU A 293 3.77 -5.02 -8.31
C LEU A 293 2.86 -5.63 -9.37
N MET A 294 1.90 -4.85 -9.89
CA MET A 294 0.80 -5.35 -10.72
C MET A 294 0.93 -5.03 -12.22
N HIS A 295 2.00 -4.34 -12.67
CA HIS A 295 2.10 -3.87 -14.06
C HIS A 295 1.96 -5.00 -15.10
N ASP A 296 2.44 -6.17 -14.77
CA ASP A 296 2.52 -7.35 -15.65
C ASP A 296 1.43 -8.41 -15.40
N ILE A 297 0.48 -8.21 -14.49
CA ILE A 297 -0.56 -9.22 -14.17
C ILE A 297 -1.46 -9.59 -15.34
N GLY A 298 -1.41 -8.86 -16.43
CA GLY A 298 -2.11 -9.18 -17.68
C GLY A 298 -1.42 -10.26 -18.53
N LYS A 299 -0.13 -10.54 -18.30
CA LYS A 299 0.66 -11.46 -19.12
C LYS A 299 0.07 -12.89 -19.19
N PRO A 300 -0.31 -13.54 -18.08
CA PRO A 300 -0.89 -14.88 -18.15
C PRO A 300 -2.13 -14.98 -19.04
N ALA A 301 -2.98 -13.96 -18.99
CA ALA A 301 -4.24 -13.92 -19.77
C ALA A 301 -4.04 -13.57 -21.26
N THR A 302 -2.90 -13.02 -21.63
CA THR A 302 -2.61 -12.56 -23.01
C THR A 302 -1.53 -13.37 -23.70
N LYS A 303 -1.03 -14.41 -23.05
CA LYS A 303 0.01 -15.29 -23.57
C LYS A 303 -0.39 -15.94 -24.88
N ARG A 304 0.44 -15.82 -25.90
CA ARG A 304 0.34 -16.52 -27.18
C ARG A 304 1.68 -17.12 -27.58
N VAL A 305 1.62 -18.29 -28.21
CA VAL A 305 2.79 -18.94 -28.82
C VAL A 305 2.66 -18.76 -30.32
N GLU A 306 3.58 -18.03 -30.90
CA GLU A 306 3.64 -17.77 -32.35
C GLU A 306 4.15 -19.01 -33.12
N ALA A 307 3.94 -19.03 -34.43
CA ALA A 307 4.31 -20.15 -35.30
C ALA A 307 5.80 -20.56 -35.22
N GLY A 308 6.68 -19.65 -34.77
CA GLY A 308 8.11 -19.90 -34.56
C GLY A 308 8.50 -20.30 -33.13
N GLY A 309 7.51 -20.55 -32.24
CA GLY A 309 7.73 -20.87 -30.83
C GLY A 309 8.02 -19.66 -29.93
N ALA A 310 8.03 -18.44 -30.45
CA ALA A 310 8.16 -17.23 -29.67
C ALA A 310 6.87 -17.00 -28.84
N VAL A 311 7.07 -16.59 -27.60
CA VAL A 311 5.95 -16.26 -26.68
C VAL A 311 5.74 -14.76 -26.72
N THR A 312 4.50 -14.32 -26.91
CA THR A 312 4.10 -12.90 -26.94
C THR A 312 2.96 -12.63 -25.95
N PHE A 313 2.85 -11.37 -25.47
CA PHE A 313 1.86 -10.94 -24.47
C PHE A 313 1.18 -9.63 -24.90
N HIS A 314 0.70 -9.58 -26.15
CA HIS A 314 0.10 -8.36 -26.70
C HIS A 314 -1.08 -7.87 -25.85
N HIS A 315 -1.09 -6.54 -25.59
CA HIS A 315 -2.14 -5.85 -24.80
C HIS A 315 -2.23 -6.30 -23.32
N HIS A 316 -1.14 -6.83 -22.73
CA HIS A 316 -1.14 -7.16 -21.31
C HIS A 316 -1.29 -5.93 -20.40
N ASP A 317 -0.92 -4.75 -20.86
CA ASP A 317 -1.15 -3.46 -20.23
C ASP A 317 -2.65 -3.18 -20.03
N VAL A 318 -3.45 -3.27 -21.09
CA VAL A 318 -4.91 -3.04 -21.05
C VAL A 318 -5.63 -4.13 -20.26
N VAL A 319 -5.23 -5.40 -20.44
CA VAL A 319 -5.82 -6.52 -19.70
C VAL A 319 -5.42 -6.45 -18.24
N GLY A 320 -4.15 -6.15 -17.93
CA GLY A 320 -3.64 -5.95 -16.58
C GLY A 320 -4.35 -4.84 -15.83
N ALA A 321 -4.59 -3.70 -16.49
CA ALA A 321 -5.36 -2.60 -15.92
C ALA A 321 -6.78 -3.02 -15.51
N LYS A 322 -7.46 -3.85 -16.32
CA LYS A 322 -8.80 -4.38 -16.00
C LYS A 322 -8.75 -5.36 -14.82
N LEU A 323 -7.74 -6.24 -14.78
CA LEU A 323 -7.55 -7.19 -13.67
C LEU A 323 -7.23 -6.46 -12.37
N ALA A 324 -6.34 -5.47 -12.40
CA ALA A 324 -6.01 -4.63 -11.25
C ALA A 324 -7.25 -3.92 -10.70
N ARG A 325 -8.05 -3.29 -11.57
CA ARG A 325 -9.33 -2.66 -11.18
C ARG A 325 -10.25 -3.64 -10.49
N LYS A 326 -10.42 -4.84 -11.05
CA LYS A 326 -11.27 -5.90 -10.47
C LYS A 326 -10.75 -6.31 -9.09
N ARG A 327 -9.44 -6.55 -8.94
CA ARG A 327 -8.81 -6.98 -7.69
C ARG A 327 -8.92 -5.92 -6.61
N LEU A 328 -8.52 -4.70 -6.91
CA LEU A 328 -8.54 -3.59 -5.94
C LEU A 328 -9.97 -3.24 -5.51
N THR A 329 -10.95 -3.36 -6.41
CA THR A 329 -12.38 -3.22 -6.06
C THR A 329 -12.82 -4.34 -5.11
N ALA A 330 -12.43 -5.58 -5.35
CA ALA A 330 -12.74 -6.71 -4.46
C ALA A 330 -12.11 -6.53 -3.06
N LEU A 331 -10.92 -5.94 -2.99
CA LEU A 331 -10.22 -5.60 -1.75
C LEU A 331 -10.69 -4.27 -1.12
N ARG A 332 -11.74 -3.63 -1.67
CA ARG A 332 -12.33 -2.40 -1.11
C ARG A 332 -11.37 -1.21 -1.02
N PHE A 333 -10.46 -1.07 -1.99
CA PHE A 333 -9.72 0.17 -2.15
C PHE A 333 -10.65 1.31 -2.56
N ASP A 334 -10.25 2.54 -2.29
CA ASP A 334 -10.96 3.74 -2.74
C ASP A 334 -10.86 3.91 -4.27
N LYS A 335 -11.81 4.69 -4.82
CA LYS A 335 -11.94 4.88 -6.27
C LYS A 335 -10.73 5.59 -6.89
N GLU A 336 -10.11 6.50 -6.14
CA GLU A 336 -8.96 7.26 -6.60
C GLU A 336 -7.74 6.36 -6.77
N THR A 337 -7.41 5.57 -5.74
CA THR A 337 -6.35 4.56 -5.80
C THR A 337 -6.58 3.56 -6.94
N ILE A 338 -7.79 3.01 -7.07
CA ILE A 338 -8.12 2.06 -8.15
C ILE A 338 -7.88 2.69 -9.53
N THR A 339 -8.32 3.94 -9.72
CA THR A 339 -8.19 4.63 -11.01
C THR A 339 -6.74 4.92 -11.33
N ALA A 340 -5.98 5.44 -10.37
CA ALA A 340 -4.57 5.78 -10.54
C ALA A 340 -3.70 4.55 -10.85
N VAL A 341 -3.83 3.47 -10.07
CA VAL A 341 -3.08 2.22 -10.30
C VAL A 341 -3.42 1.62 -11.66
N SER A 342 -4.73 1.52 -12.01
CA SER A 342 -5.14 0.97 -13.30
C SER A 342 -4.60 1.79 -14.47
N ARG A 343 -4.55 3.12 -14.32
CA ARG A 343 -4.03 4.01 -15.36
C ARG A 343 -2.52 3.88 -15.53
N LEU A 344 -1.76 3.78 -14.45
CA LEU A 344 -0.31 3.54 -14.53
C LEU A 344 -0.01 2.21 -15.24
N ILE A 345 -0.74 1.14 -14.92
CA ILE A 345 -0.60 -0.16 -15.59
C ILE A 345 -0.92 -0.05 -17.08
N GLU A 346 -1.98 0.66 -17.47
CA GLU A 346 -2.34 0.86 -18.87
C GLU A 346 -1.27 1.65 -19.66
N LEU A 347 -0.54 2.53 -18.98
CA LEU A 347 0.42 3.43 -19.63
C LEU A 347 1.87 2.93 -19.61
N HIS A 348 2.21 1.90 -18.82
CA HIS A 348 3.60 1.53 -18.54
C HIS A 348 4.41 1.17 -19.81
N LEU A 349 3.77 0.64 -20.83
CA LEU A 349 4.44 0.28 -22.10
C LEU A 349 4.65 1.44 -23.05
N ARG A 350 4.00 2.58 -22.85
CA ARG A 350 4.05 3.68 -23.84
C ARG A 350 5.44 4.21 -24.11
N PHE A 351 6.29 4.24 -23.09
CA PHE A 351 7.66 4.71 -23.25
C PHE A 351 8.49 3.87 -24.22
N PHE A 352 8.26 2.57 -24.32
CA PHE A 352 9.09 1.71 -25.17
C PHE A 352 9.06 2.14 -26.65
N GLY A 353 7.95 2.70 -27.14
CA GLY A 353 7.88 3.31 -28.46
C GLY A 353 8.79 4.53 -28.65
N TYR A 354 9.08 5.29 -27.59
CA TYR A 354 10.01 6.42 -27.65
C TYR A 354 11.48 5.97 -27.74
N SER A 355 11.84 4.87 -27.10
CA SER A 355 13.21 4.35 -27.13
C SER A 355 13.63 3.82 -28.50
N ASP A 356 12.68 3.46 -29.34
CA ASP A 356 12.93 2.93 -30.68
C ASP A 356 12.99 4.01 -31.74
N ALA A 357 12.15 5.05 -31.61
CA ALA A 357 12.18 6.25 -32.46
C ALA A 357 11.71 7.48 -31.68
N PRO A 358 12.43 8.60 -31.70
CA PRO A 358 12.01 9.82 -31.02
C PRO A 358 10.62 10.27 -31.51
N TRP A 359 9.73 10.55 -30.56
CA TRP A 359 8.40 11.06 -30.88
C TRP A 359 8.45 12.48 -31.41
N THR A 360 7.41 12.88 -32.14
CA THR A 360 7.11 14.29 -32.42
C THR A 360 6.73 15.00 -31.12
N ASP A 361 6.72 16.34 -31.12
CA ASP A 361 6.25 17.10 -29.95
C ASP A 361 4.78 16.79 -29.59
N SER A 362 3.95 16.54 -30.63
CA SER A 362 2.56 16.10 -30.39
C SER A 362 2.49 14.75 -29.67
N GLY A 363 3.40 13.83 -29.97
CA GLY A 363 3.51 12.55 -29.26
C GLY A 363 3.87 12.74 -27.79
N VAL A 364 4.83 13.64 -27.49
CA VAL A 364 5.22 14.00 -26.13
C VAL A 364 4.06 14.65 -25.37
N ARG A 365 3.35 15.60 -26.00
CA ARG A 365 2.17 16.23 -25.40
C ARG A 365 1.08 15.22 -25.06
N ARG A 366 0.81 14.25 -25.95
CA ARG A 366 -0.15 13.17 -25.67
C ARG A 366 0.26 12.31 -24.50
N TYR A 367 1.55 11.97 -24.40
CA TYR A 367 2.07 11.20 -23.27
C TYR A 367 1.85 11.92 -21.96
N VAL A 368 2.21 13.21 -21.87
CA VAL A 368 2.01 14.06 -20.69
C VAL A 368 0.53 14.15 -20.33
N ARG A 369 -0.33 14.48 -21.30
CA ARG A 369 -1.78 14.58 -21.11
C ARG A 369 -2.38 13.27 -20.59
N ASP A 370 -1.98 12.16 -21.19
CA ASP A 370 -2.55 10.86 -20.86
C ASP A 370 -2.11 10.37 -19.48
N ALA A 371 -0.92 10.79 -19.03
CA ALA A 371 -0.42 10.53 -17.68
C ALA A 371 -0.99 11.51 -16.64
N ASP A 372 -1.20 12.78 -17.02
CA ASP A 372 -1.73 13.85 -16.16
C ASP A 372 -0.99 13.91 -14.81
N ALA A 373 -1.71 13.98 -13.71
CA ALA A 373 -1.17 13.99 -12.34
C ALA A 373 -0.33 12.73 -11.98
N LEU A 374 -0.36 11.69 -12.80
CA LEU A 374 0.41 10.47 -12.61
C LEU A 374 1.78 10.48 -13.32
N LEU A 375 2.15 11.56 -14.00
CA LEU A 375 3.35 11.61 -14.86
C LEU A 375 4.62 11.21 -14.11
N GLU A 376 4.87 11.76 -12.94
CA GLU A 376 6.05 11.45 -12.13
C GLU A 376 6.07 9.99 -11.69
N ARG A 377 4.92 9.46 -11.24
CA ARG A 377 4.79 8.03 -10.91
C ARG A 377 5.01 7.13 -12.11
N LEU A 378 4.54 7.54 -13.28
CA LEU A 378 4.75 6.80 -14.53
C LEU A 378 6.24 6.78 -14.91
N HIS A 379 6.95 7.90 -14.76
CA HIS A 379 8.40 7.96 -14.97
C HIS A 379 9.15 7.03 -14.02
N VAL A 380 8.79 7.01 -12.73
CA VAL A 380 9.40 6.09 -11.76
C VAL A 380 9.10 4.64 -12.12
N LEU A 381 7.84 4.29 -12.41
CA LEU A 381 7.43 2.94 -12.78
C LEU A 381 8.20 2.42 -13.99
N THR A 382 8.23 3.20 -15.07
CA THR A 382 8.88 2.78 -16.32
C THR A 382 10.39 2.71 -16.21
N ARG A 383 11.03 3.55 -15.38
CA ARG A 383 12.46 3.43 -15.05
C ARG A 383 12.75 2.19 -14.21
N ALA A 384 11.87 1.88 -13.25
CA ALA A 384 11.96 0.68 -12.43
C ALA A 384 11.79 -0.61 -13.23
N ASP A 385 11.01 -0.59 -14.32
CA ASP A 385 10.78 -1.74 -15.21
C ASP A 385 12.01 -2.09 -16.08
N VAL A 386 13.03 -1.25 -16.13
CA VAL A 386 14.29 -1.53 -16.83
C VAL A 386 15.13 -2.52 -16.01
N THR A 387 14.87 -3.81 -16.17
CA THR A 387 15.55 -4.89 -15.41
C THR A 387 16.55 -5.69 -16.27
N THR A 388 17.00 -5.13 -17.39
CA THR A 388 17.90 -5.84 -18.33
C THR A 388 19.31 -6.01 -17.75
N ARG A 389 19.91 -7.20 -17.93
CA ARG A 389 21.32 -7.46 -17.58
C ARG A 389 22.31 -6.92 -18.63
N ASN A 390 21.81 -6.48 -19.79
CA ASN A 390 22.63 -5.91 -20.85
C ASN A 390 22.90 -4.42 -20.55
N ARG A 391 24.07 -4.12 -20.03
CA ARG A 391 24.49 -2.75 -19.66
C ARG A 391 24.36 -1.73 -20.80
N ARG A 392 24.58 -2.15 -22.08
CA ARG A 392 24.40 -1.24 -23.22
C ARG A 392 22.92 -0.92 -23.45
N LYS A 393 22.04 -1.93 -23.37
CA LYS A 393 20.60 -1.73 -23.49
C LYS A 393 20.07 -0.87 -22.32
N GLU A 394 20.53 -1.14 -21.11
CA GLU A 394 20.20 -0.36 -19.93
C GLU A 394 20.59 1.11 -20.09
N ALA A 395 21.84 1.38 -20.44
CA ALA A 395 22.35 2.75 -20.65
C ALA A 395 21.57 3.48 -21.75
N ARG A 396 21.23 2.80 -22.86
CA ARG A 396 20.41 3.36 -23.93
C ARG A 396 19.01 3.75 -23.43
N LEU A 397 18.34 2.86 -22.69
CA LEU A 397 17.01 3.12 -22.16
C LEU A 397 17.03 4.29 -21.16
N ARG A 398 18.00 4.29 -20.21
CA ARG A 398 18.16 5.41 -19.27
C ARG A 398 18.38 6.74 -19.98
N GLY A 399 19.26 6.76 -21.00
CA GLY A 399 19.49 7.96 -21.80
C GLY A 399 18.25 8.44 -22.56
N ALA A 400 17.42 7.53 -23.07
CA ALA A 400 16.16 7.86 -23.72
C ALA A 400 15.13 8.45 -22.73
N TYR A 401 15.12 7.96 -21.47
CA TYR A 401 14.29 8.56 -20.42
C TYR A 401 14.74 9.98 -20.08
N ASP A 402 16.04 10.17 -19.87
CA ASP A 402 16.59 11.48 -19.54
C ASP A 402 16.32 12.49 -20.67
N GLU A 403 16.35 12.03 -21.92
CA GLU A 403 16.00 12.82 -23.08
C GLU A 403 14.51 13.20 -23.10
N LEU A 404 13.61 12.22 -22.85
CA LEU A 404 12.17 12.47 -22.80
C LEU A 404 11.81 13.47 -21.70
N GLU A 405 12.34 13.31 -20.48
CA GLU A 405 12.07 14.22 -19.37
C GLU A 405 12.57 15.64 -19.66
N ARG A 406 13.79 15.79 -20.23
CA ARG A 406 14.29 17.11 -20.66
C ARG A 406 13.39 17.74 -21.71
N ARG A 407 12.91 16.96 -22.65
CA ARG A 407 12.02 17.44 -23.71
C ARG A 407 10.64 17.83 -23.18
N ILE A 408 10.09 17.07 -22.23
CA ILE A 408 8.84 17.43 -21.51
C ILE A 408 9.02 18.78 -20.82
N ALA A 409 10.13 18.97 -20.08
CA ALA A 409 10.40 20.23 -19.39
C ALA A 409 10.52 21.42 -20.36
N ALA A 410 11.24 21.24 -21.48
CA ALA A 410 11.38 22.28 -22.50
C ALA A 410 10.04 22.66 -23.16
N LEU A 411 9.20 21.66 -23.45
CA LEU A 411 7.85 21.92 -24.01
C LEU A 411 6.91 22.57 -22.98
N ALA A 412 7.03 22.17 -21.70
CA ALA A 412 6.24 22.78 -20.62
C ALA A 412 6.58 24.27 -20.44
N GLU A 413 7.88 24.61 -20.49
CA GLU A 413 8.35 25.98 -20.43
C GLU A 413 7.86 26.82 -21.63
N GLN A 414 7.80 26.21 -22.81
CA GLN A 414 7.39 26.91 -24.05
C GLN A 414 5.87 27.07 -24.16
N GLU A 415 5.07 26.12 -23.69
CA GLU A 415 3.64 26.00 -24.04
C GLU A 415 2.70 25.86 -22.84
N GLU A 416 3.20 25.99 -21.62
CA GLU A 416 2.39 25.73 -20.41
C GLU A 416 1.59 24.43 -20.50
N LEU A 417 2.27 23.31 -20.75
CA LEU A 417 1.69 21.99 -21.00
C LEU A 417 0.62 21.56 -19.96
N LEU A 418 0.74 22.02 -18.72
CA LEU A 418 -0.25 21.73 -17.65
C LEU A 418 -1.59 22.48 -17.88
N ALA A 419 -1.64 23.49 -18.74
CA ALA A 419 -2.82 24.26 -19.07
C ALA A 419 -3.41 23.92 -20.45
N MET A 420 -3.10 22.74 -21.00
CA MET A 420 -3.58 22.34 -22.34
C MET A 420 -5.11 22.25 -22.40
N ARG A 421 -5.71 23.34 -22.85
CA ARG A 421 -7.10 23.41 -23.27
C ARG A 421 -7.13 23.71 -24.76
N PRO A 422 -8.16 23.34 -25.51
CA PRO A 422 -8.33 23.81 -26.88
C PRO A 422 -8.42 25.35 -26.87
N ASP A 423 -8.14 25.96 -28.01
CA ASP A 423 -8.15 27.42 -28.16
C ASP A 423 -9.54 28.04 -28.01
N LEU A 424 -10.62 27.22 -28.00
CA LEU A 424 -11.99 27.59 -27.67
C LEU A 424 -12.51 26.68 -26.55
N ASP A 425 -13.16 27.27 -25.56
CA ASP A 425 -13.84 26.55 -24.50
C ASP A 425 -15.25 26.05 -24.91
N GLY A 426 -15.93 25.32 -24.01
CA GLY A 426 -17.23 24.76 -24.31
C GLY A 426 -18.33 25.82 -24.54
N GLU A 427 -18.25 26.98 -23.89
CA GLU A 427 -19.20 28.08 -24.07
C GLU A 427 -18.98 28.77 -25.41
N GLN A 428 -17.74 29.02 -25.79
CA GLN A 428 -17.37 29.57 -27.09
C GLN A 428 -17.79 28.65 -28.25
N ILE A 429 -17.57 27.33 -28.08
CA ILE A 429 -18.01 26.31 -29.06
C ILE A 429 -19.55 26.34 -29.24
N MET A 430 -20.30 26.37 -28.12
CA MET A 430 -21.75 26.42 -28.18
C MET A 430 -22.25 27.71 -28.85
N ALA A 431 -21.64 28.84 -28.49
CA ALA A 431 -21.99 30.13 -29.10
C ALA A 431 -21.69 30.16 -30.62
N LEU A 432 -20.51 29.66 -31.02
CA LEU A 432 -20.05 29.66 -32.41
C LEU A 432 -20.90 28.78 -33.35
N LEU A 433 -21.35 27.62 -32.84
CA LEU A 433 -22.09 26.60 -33.59
C LEU A 433 -23.60 26.65 -33.32
N ALA A 434 -24.07 27.57 -32.49
CA ALA A 434 -25.47 27.70 -32.04
C ALA A 434 -26.02 26.39 -31.42
N LEU A 435 -25.21 25.71 -30.60
CA LEU A 435 -25.53 24.42 -29.98
C LEU A 435 -25.99 24.58 -28.53
N ARG A 436 -26.80 23.64 -28.06
CA ARG A 436 -27.10 23.45 -26.62
C ARG A 436 -26.08 22.48 -26.01
N PRO A 437 -25.89 22.50 -24.69
CA PRO A 437 -25.05 21.49 -24.01
C PRO A 437 -25.44 20.07 -24.43
N GLY A 438 -24.45 19.28 -24.89
CA GLY A 438 -24.70 17.93 -25.38
C GLY A 438 -23.45 17.22 -25.91
N PRO A 439 -23.56 15.96 -26.32
CA PRO A 439 -22.43 15.12 -26.76
C PRO A 439 -21.60 15.77 -27.89
N ILE A 440 -22.26 16.50 -28.82
CA ILE A 440 -21.60 17.12 -29.96
C ILE A 440 -20.65 18.24 -29.56
N VAL A 441 -20.93 18.96 -28.46
CA VAL A 441 -20.01 19.96 -27.90
C VAL A 441 -18.76 19.29 -27.36
N GLY A 442 -18.91 18.12 -26.72
CA GLY A 442 -17.78 17.30 -26.24
C GLY A 442 -16.94 16.74 -27.39
N GLU A 443 -17.55 16.41 -28.53
CA GLU A 443 -16.83 15.98 -29.72
C GLU A 443 -16.08 17.14 -30.38
N ALA A 444 -16.71 18.29 -30.48
CA ALA A 444 -16.12 19.54 -30.99
C ALA A 444 -14.89 19.97 -30.14
N TYR A 445 -15.04 19.90 -28.81
CA TYR A 445 -13.96 20.17 -27.87
C TYR A 445 -12.79 19.21 -28.06
N ARG A 446 -13.06 17.90 -28.17
CA ARG A 446 -12.03 16.89 -28.45
C ARG A 446 -11.33 17.11 -29.79
N PHE A 447 -12.07 17.44 -30.85
CA PHE A 447 -11.52 17.75 -32.14
C PHE A 447 -10.52 18.91 -32.06
N LEU A 448 -10.88 20.04 -31.45
CA LEU A 448 -9.98 21.18 -31.27
C LEU A 448 -8.78 20.86 -30.38
N LEU A 449 -8.97 20.03 -29.34
CA LEU A 449 -7.89 19.58 -28.49
C LEU A 449 -6.89 18.70 -29.26
N GLU A 450 -7.36 17.83 -30.15
CA GLU A 450 -6.50 17.02 -31.03
C GLU A 450 -5.71 17.90 -31.98
N GLN A 451 -6.34 18.91 -32.59
CA GLN A 451 -5.65 19.85 -33.46
C GLN A 451 -4.54 20.60 -32.71
N ARG A 452 -4.82 21.07 -31.52
CA ARG A 452 -3.83 21.74 -30.67
C ARG A 452 -2.68 20.82 -30.27
N LEU A 453 -2.97 19.54 -30.01
CA LEU A 453 -1.94 18.54 -29.69
C LEU A 453 -1.03 18.24 -30.87
N ASP A 454 -1.58 18.24 -32.08
CA ASP A 454 -0.82 17.92 -33.29
C ASP A 454 0.00 19.10 -33.80
N GLU A 455 -0.51 20.32 -33.74
CA GLU A 455 0.06 21.50 -34.40
C GLU A 455 0.49 22.60 -33.42
N GLY A 456 0.20 22.51 -32.15
CA GLY A 456 0.42 23.58 -31.17
C GLY A 456 -0.75 24.55 -31.07
N PRO A 457 -0.55 25.73 -30.42
CA PRO A 457 -1.59 26.75 -30.30
C PRO A 457 -1.98 27.28 -31.68
N LEU A 458 -3.26 27.21 -32.02
CA LEU A 458 -3.78 27.69 -33.30
C LEU A 458 -4.21 29.16 -33.24
N GLY A 459 -4.59 29.64 -32.05
CA GLY A 459 -5.30 30.91 -31.86
C GLY A 459 -6.79 30.81 -32.20
N GLU A 460 -7.60 31.69 -31.55
CA GLU A 460 -9.06 31.63 -31.63
C GLU A 460 -9.59 31.66 -33.07
N ALA A 461 -9.09 32.56 -33.93
CA ALA A 461 -9.58 32.71 -35.30
C ALA A 461 -9.37 31.46 -36.17
N GLU A 462 -8.24 30.78 -36.05
CA GLU A 462 -7.98 29.55 -36.81
C GLU A 462 -8.76 28.36 -36.22
N ALA A 463 -8.87 28.29 -34.89
CA ALA A 463 -9.67 27.30 -34.21
C ALA A 463 -11.15 27.39 -34.65
N GLU A 464 -11.72 28.62 -34.69
CA GLU A 464 -13.07 28.85 -35.18
C GLU A 464 -13.25 28.39 -36.62
N ARG A 465 -12.33 28.74 -37.49
CA ARG A 465 -12.37 28.35 -38.90
C ARG A 465 -12.39 26.83 -39.07
N ARG A 466 -11.51 26.13 -38.37
CA ARG A 466 -11.44 24.65 -38.44
C ARG A 466 -12.66 24.00 -37.84
N LEU A 467 -13.16 24.53 -36.75
CA LEU A 467 -14.35 24.02 -36.11
C LEU A 467 -15.61 24.12 -36.99
N ARG A 468 -15.76 25.24 -37.70
CA ARG A 468 -16.86 25.39 -38.68
C ARG A 468 -16.76 24.38 -39.82
N VAL A 469 -15.56 24.13 -40.36
CA VAL A 469 -15.33 23.13 -41.42
C VAL A 469 -15.66 21.72 -40.89
N TRP A 470 -15.17 21.38 -39.73
CA TRP A 470 -15.43 20.11 -39.08
C TRP A 470 -16.94 19.87 -38.82
N PHE A 471 -17.64 20.88 -38.34
CA PHE A 471 -19.07 20.80 -38.08
C PHE A 471 -19.90 20.70 -39.36
N ALA A 472 -19.56 21.50 -40.41
CA ALA A 472 -20.26 21.42 -41.68
C ALA A 472 -20.12 20.03 -42.35
N ALA A 473 -18.98 19.37 -42.24
CA ALA A 473 -18.75 18.02 -42.75
C ALA A 473 -19.58 16.93 -42.02
N ARG A 474 -20.15 17.22 -40.89
CA ARG A 474 -21.00 16.27 -40.09
C ARG A 474 -22.51 16.53 -40.21
N THR A 475 -22.86 17.72 -40.57
CA THR A 475 -24.27 18.16 -40.66
C THR A 475 -24.78 18.29 -42.09
N GLY A 476 -23.91 18.15 -43.10
CA GLY A 476 -24.25 18.02 -44.53
C GLY A 476 -24.18 16.58 -44.96
#